data_939b80db499dbe40ef56848d2ebf2893
#
_entry.id   939b80db499dbe40ef56848d2ebf2893
#
_cell.length_a   1.000
_cell.length_b   1.000
_cell.length_c   1.000
_cell.angle_alpha   90.00
_cell.angle_beta   90.00
_cell.angle_gamma   90.00
#
_symmetry.space_group_name_H-M   'P 1'
#
loop_
_entity.id
_entity.type
_entity.pdbx_description
1 polymer ?
#
loop_
_entity_poly.entity_id
_entity_poly.type
_entity_poly.pdbx_seq_one_letter_code
_entity_poly.pdbx_strand_id
1 'polypeptide(L)'
;MTPAHDTPELSVVIPCFNEAQNVAAICAAVTAEATGHAESHEIILIDNGSTDGTRTIMRNLCAADPRIRVILNNRNYGQMRSPTYGLYQAEGRAVIGMCADFQDPPALIGEFLRKWRGGAQVVLGQRRSEKASPLLRAVRHIGYGFLARFGDYPVIPGATGFGLFDREVVDTLAAWNEPEPFFRGMVVESGFRLALIPFDRPERAAGESKNGIAALASFALSGLAGSAKSLLRLPLFLSLYVGLLALALLIAAPVALIVDGPVWVLLALALCFGLFAMLLLFLGLIGEQVRMLAERSRNVPLVIEQERINFPVDRAGPAARTLIRRP
;
A
#
# COMPACT_ATOMS: atom_id res chain seq x y z
N MET A 1 -37.44 -15.94 6.06
CA MET A 1 -36.55 -16.00 4.90
C MET A 1 -36.07 -14.57 4.64
N THR A 2 -34.89 -14.19 5.08
CA THR A 2 -34.25 -12.93 4.71
C THR A 2 -33.97 -13.00 3.22
N PRO A 3 -34.27 -11.97 2.41
CA PRO A 3 -33.92 -11.99 1.00
C PRO A 3 -32.40 -12.18 0.90
N ALA A 4 -31.99 -13.16 0.08
CA ALA A 4 -30.60 -13.30 -0.28
C ALA A 4 -30.16 -11.95 -0.88
N HIS A 5 -29.28 -11.22 -0.21
CA HIS A 5 -28.64 -10.06 -0.80
C HIS A 5 -27.79 -10.59 -1.96
N ASP A 6 -28.24 -10.34 -3.19
CA ASP A 6 -27.46 -10.70 -4.37
C ASP A 6 -26.10 -10.00 -4.27
N THR A 7 -25.05 -10.81 -4.25
CA THR A 7 -23.65 -10.35 -4.24
C THR A 7 -23.44 -9.45 -5.45
N PRO A 8 -23.04 -8.18 -5.29
CA PRO A 8 -22.83 -7.30 -6.43
C PRO A 8 -21.72 -7.83 -7.34
N GLU A 9 -21.80 -7.55 -8.63
CA GLU A 9 -20.70 -7.89 -9.53
C GLU A 9 -19.44 -7.06 -9.18
N LEU A 10 -19.63 -5.76 -8.91
CA LEU A 10 -18.55 -4.82 -8.69
C LEU A 10 -18.68 -4.09 -7.37
N SER A 11 -17.60 -4.06 -6.57
CA SER A 11 -17.41 -3.11 -5.47
C SER A 11 -16.35 -2.09 -5.85
N VAL A 12 -16.61 -0.81 -5.63
CA VAL A 12 -15.59 0.25 -5.79
C VAL A 12 -15.30 0.86 -4.43
N VAL A 13 -14.06 0.74 -3.97
CA VAL A 13 -13.59 1.21 -2.66
C VAL A 13 -12.80 2.51 -2.83
N ILE A 14 -13.25 3.56 -2.16
CA ILE A 14 -12.68 4.91 -2.27
C ILE A 14 -12.26 5.40 -0.88
N PRO A 15 -10.97 5.35 -0.54
CA PRO A 15 -10.48 5.94 0.69
C PRO A 15 -10.46 7.47 0.60
N CYS A 16 -10.93 8.12 1.66
CA CYS A 16 -11.05 9.58 1.75
C CYS A 16 -10.39 10.12 3.02
N PHE A 17 -9.68 11.23 2.89
CA PHE A 17 -9.17 12.01 4.00
C PHE A 17 -9.16 13.50 3.65
N ASN A 18 -10.14 14.26 4.14
CA ASN A 18 -10.40 15.66 3.80
C ASN A 18 -10.59 15.84 2.27
N GLU A 19 -11.60 15.18 1.74
CA GLU A 19 -11.97 15.16 0.32
C GLU A 19 -13.35 15.77 0.07
N ALA A 20 -13.77 16.75 0.90
CA ALA A 20 -15.09 17.38 0.79
C ALA A 20 -15.38 17.94 -0.61
N GLN A 21 -14.35 18.41 -1.33
CA GLN A 21 -14.47 18.96 -2.68
C GLN A 21 -14.65 17.88 -3.76
N ASN A 22 -14.19 16.66 -3.52
CA ASN A 22 -14.10 15.60 -4.53
C ASN A 22 -15.12 14.49 -4.32
N VAL A 23 -15.49 14.16 -3.08
CA VAL A 23 -16.21 12.91 -2.74
C VAL A 23 -17.55 12.78 -3.45
N ALA A 24 -18.32 13.84 -3.61
CA ALA A 24 -19.61 13.77 -4.31
C ALA A 24 -19.42 13.58 -5.83
N ALA A 25 -18.48 14.29 -6.43
CA ALA A 25 -18.20 14.21 -7.85
C ALA A 25 -17.62 12.84 -8.25
N ILE A 26 -16.71 12.27 -7.45
CA ILE A 26 -16.14 10.96 -7.74
C ILE A 26 -17.20 9.85 -7.60
N CYS A 27 -18.09 9.92 -6.60
CA CYS A 27 -19.21 8.98 -6.48
C CYS A 27 -20.13 9.00 -7.69
N ALA A 28 -20.48 10.19 -8.18
CA ALA A 28 -21.31 10.34 -9.38
C ALA A 28 -20.63 9.77 -10.62
N ALA A 29 -19.35 10.05 -10.82
CA ALA A 29 -18.57 9.54 -11.95
C ALA A 29 -18.42 8.00 -11.90
N VAL A 30 -18.13 7.45 -10.73
CA VAL A 30 -18.03 5.99 -10.52
C VAL A 30 -19.38 5.32 -10.75
N THR A 31 -20.47 5.90 -10.24
CA THR A 31 -21.84 5.38 -10.47
C THR A 31 -22.19 5.33 -11.94
N ALA A 32 -21.86 6.38 -12.69
CA ALA A 32 -22.11 6.44 -14.14
C ALA A 32 -21.37 5.33 -14.90
N GLU A 33 -20.06 5.17 -14.65
CA GLU A 33 -19.23 4.14 -15.28
C GLU A 33 -19.64 2.72 -14.86
N ALA A 34 -19.87 2.50 -13.56
CA ALA A 34 -20.27 1.20 -13.04
C ALA A 34 -21.63 0.77 -13.60
N THR A 35 -22.61 1.69 -13.68
CA THR A 35 -23.94 1.39 -14.26
C THR A 35 -23.85 1.03 -15.75
N GLY A 36 -22.91 1.62 -16.48
CA GLY A 36 -22.70 1.32 -17.91
C GLY A 36 -21.99 0.00 -18.18
N HIS A 37 -21.28 -0.57 -17.20
CA HIS A 37 -20.35 -1.68 -17.44
C HIS A 37 -20.52 -2.89 -16.53
N ALA A 38 -21.16 -2.77 -15.36
CA ALA A 38 -21.42 -3.85 -14.40
C ALA A 38 -22.91 -4.18 -14.31
N GLU A 39 -23.25 -5.45 -14.08
CA GLU A 39 -24.63 -5.91 -13.84
C GLU A 39 -25.23 -5.32 -12.57
N SER A 40 -24.40 -5.20 -11.53
CA SER A 40 -24.72 -4.60 -10.24
C SER A 40 -23.48 -4.06 -9.57
N HIS A 41 -23.58 -3.00 -8.79
CA HIS A 41 -22.44 -2.40 -8.13
C HIS A 41 -22.78 -1.82 -6.75
N GLU A 42 -21.74 -1.68 -5.94
CA GLU A 42 -21.74 -0.91 -4.71
C GLU A 42 -20.51 0.02 -4.67
N ILE A 43 -20.61 1.10 -3.93
CA ILE A 43 -19.49 2.02 -3.65
C ILE A 43 -19.25 2.05 -2.15
N ILE A 44 -18.05 1.76 -1.71
CA ILE A 44 -17.65 1.81 -0.31
C ILE A 44 -16.71 3.01 -0.12
N LEU A 45 -17.21 4.02 0.60
CA LEU A 45 -16.41 5.15 1.03
C LEU A 45 -15.82 4.84 2.41
N ILE A 46 -14.49 4.94 2.55
CA ILE A 46 -13.85 4.80 3.85
C ILE A 46 -13.21 6.12 4.26
N ASP A 47 -13.79 6.77 5.28
CA ASP A 47 -13.26 8.01 5.84
C ASP A 47 -12.15 7.72 6.85
N ASN A 48 -10.98 8.24 6.58
CA ASN A 48 -9.79 8.02 7.41
C ASN A 48 -9.59 9.13 8.46
N GLY A 49 -10.66 9.55 9.15
CA GLY A 49 -10.60 10.54 10.20
C GLY A 49 -10.60 11.99 9.67
N SER A 50 -11.43 12.31 8.67
CA SER A 50 -11.55 13.66 8.12
C SER A 50 -12.04 14.67 9.16
N THR A 51 -11.54 15.90 9.03
CA THR A 51 -11.85 17.03 9.91
C THR A 51 -12.57 18.18 9.19
N ASP A 52 -12.81 18.03 7.88
CA ASP A 52 -13.59 18.95 7.04
C ASP A 52 -15.05 18.45 6.86
N GLY A 53 -15.75 18.95 5.84
CA GLY A 53 -17.12 18.55 5.52
C GLY A 53 -17.30 17.15 4.92
N THR A 54 -16.25 16.38 4.69
CA THR A 54 -16.28 15.07 4.00
C THR A 54 -17.30 14.12 4.60
N ARG A 55 -17.30 13.95 5.92
CA ARG A 55 -18.23 13.02 6.62
C ARG A 55 -19.70 13.38 6.44
N THR A 56 -20.03 14.67 6.45
CA THR A 56 -21.40 15.15 6.24
C THR A 56 -21.85 14.82 4.82
N ILE A 57 -21.02 15.07 3.83
CA ILE A 57 -21.32 14.76 2.43
C ILE A 57 -21.52 13.25 2.25
N MET A 58 -20.65 12.41 2.82
CA MET A 58 -20.77 10.95 2.75
C MET A 58 -22.10 10.44 3.33
N ARG A 59 -22.54 10.96 4.49
CA ARG A 59 -23.83 10.58 5.06
C ARG A 59 -25.00 10.96 4.15
N ASN A 60 -24.94 12.14 3.53
CA ASN A 60 -25.96 12.58 2.59
C ASN A 60 -26.01 11.69 1.33
N LEU A 61 -24.85 11.26 0.83
CA LEU A 61 -24.76 10.32 -0.29
C LEU A 61 -25.38 8.97 0.06
N CYS A 62 -25.09 8.44 1.25
CA CYS A 62 -25.70 7.19 1.75
C CYS A 62 -27.22 7.29 1.91
N ALA A 63 -27.72 8.44 2.35
CA ALA A 63 -29.15 8.66 2.50
C ALA A 63 -29.87 8.74 1.13
N ALA A 64 -29.18 9.19 0.09
CA ALA A 64 -29.70 9.33 -1.26
C ALA A 64 -29.62 8.04 -2.10
N ASP A 65 -28.60 7.20 -1.86
CA ASP A 65 -28.37 5.96 -2.63
C ASP A 65 -27.94 4.81 -1.71
N PRO A 66 -28.75 3.75 -1.56
CA PRO A 66 -28.44 2.60 -0.70
C PRO A 66 -27.25 1.77 -1.20
N ARG A 67 -26.82 1.94 -2.46
CA ARG A 67 -25.61 1.28 -3.00
C ARG A 67 -24.32 1.93 -2.49
N ILE A 68 -24.40 3.14 -1.95
CA ILE A 68 -23.28 3.82 -1.32
C ILE A 68 -23.24 3.42 0.15
N ARG A 69 -22.13 2.82 0.54
CA ARG A 69 -21.83 2.39 1.91
C ARG A 69 -20.69 3.23 2.47
N VAL A 70 -20.72 3.51 3.76
CA VAL A 70 -19.70 4.35 4.40
C VAL A 70 -19.16 3.66 5.65
N ILE A 71 -17.83 3.72 5.79
CA ILE A 71 -17.09 3.38 7.00
C ILE A 71 -16.41 4.66 7.50
N LEU A 72 -16.72 5.08 8.71
CA LEU A 72 -16.06 6.21 9.36
C LEU A 72 -15.07 5.69 10.41
N ASN A 73 -13.79 5.90 10.19
CA ASN A 73 -12.75 5.55 11.16
C ASN A 73 -12.73 6.56 12.32
N ASN A 74 -12.40 6.11 13.52
CA ASN A 74 -12.29 6.99 14.70
C ASN A 74 -11.08 7.94 14.62
N ARG A 75 -10.06 7.64 13.82
CA ARG A 75 -8.88 8.46 13.56
C ARG A 75 -8.25 8.15 12.21
N ASN A 76 -7.19 8.85 11.86
CA ASN A 76 -6.37 8.52 10.69
C ASN A 76 -5.47 7.31 10.99
N TYR A 77 -5.58 6.25 10.17
CA TYR A 77 -4.78 5.02 10.21
C TYR A 77 -3.73 4.93 9.08
N GLY A 78 -3.56 6.02 8.31
CA GLY A 78 -2.59 6.11 7.23
C GLY A 78 -3.10 5.56 5.90
N GLN A 79 -2.21 5.60 4.91
CA GLN A 79 -2.52 5.29 3.51
C GLN A 79 -2.49 3.79 3.18
N MET A 80 -2.07 2.94 4.12
CA MET A 80 -1.99 1.50 3.91
C MET A 80 -3.15 0.77 4.60
N ARG A 81 -3.33 0.99 5.90
CA ARG A 81 -4.28 0.22 6.72
C ARG A 81 -5.73 0.52 6.35
N SER A 82 -6.09 1.81 6.26
CA SER A 82 -7.47 2.23 5.99
C SER A 82 -7.97 1.80 4.59
N PRO A 83 -7.25 2.05 3.48
CA PRO A 83 -7.68 1.58 2.16
C PRO A 83 -7.77 0.05 2.07
N THR A 84 -6.79 -0.68 2.60
CA THR A 84 -6.78 -2.14 2.58
C THR A 84 -7.94 -2.71 3.38
N TYR A 85 -8.25 -2.12 4.55
CA TYR A 85 -9.42 -2.49 5.30
C TYR A 85 -10.71 -2.32 4.50
N GLY A 86 -10.84 -1.20 3.77
CA GLY A 86 -11.99 -0.97 2.89
C GLY A 86 -12.15 -2.04 1.82
N LEU A 87 -11.05 -2.46 1.19
CA LEU A 87 -11.06 -3.55 0.20
C LEU A 87 -11.56 -4.88 0.80
N TYR A 88 -11.16 -5.18 2.05
CA TYR A 88 -11.60 -6.40 2.75
C TYR A 88 -13.08 -6.35 3.19
N GLN A 89 -13.71 -5.17 3.21
CA GLN A 89 -15.14 -5.02 3.53
C GLN A 89 -16.05 -5.10 2.29
N ALA A 90 -15.48 -5.08 1.09
CA ALA A 90 -16.22 -5.19 -0.15
C ALA A 90 -16.87 -6.57 -0.31
N GLU A 91 -18.03 -6.64 -0.96
CA GLU A 91 -18.79 -7.88 -1.18
C GLU A 91 -18.80 -8.33 -2.65
N GLY A 92 -18.46 -7.45 -3.57
CA GLY A 92 -18.50 -7.72 -5.01
C GLY A 92 -17.59 -8.87 -5.45
N ARG A 93 -17.98 -9.53 -6.55
CA ARG A 93 -17.15 -10.55 -7.21
C ARG A 93 -15.85 -9.96 -7.72
N ALA A 94 -15.86 -8.70 -8.14
CA ALA A 94 -14.71 -7.90 -8.49
C ALA A 94 -14.65 -6.66 -7.58
N VAL A 95 -13.45 -6.28 -7.12
CA VAL A 95 -13.25 -5.16 -6.21
C VAL A 95 -12.24 -4.19 -6.83
N ILE A 96 -12.61 -2.93 -7.01
CA ILE A 96 -11.73 -1.86 -7.47
C ILE A 96 -11.35 -0.97 -6.30
N GLY A 97 -10.04 -0.73 -6.12
CA GLY A 97 -9.53 0.33 -5.25
C GLY A 97 -9.12 1.55 -6.05
N MET A 98 -9.61 2.74 -5.72
CA MET A 98 -9.26 3.99 -6.41
C MET A 98 -9.28 5.21 -5.49
N CYS A 99 -8.50 6.24 -5.82
CA CYS A 99 -8.42 7.47 -5.06
C CYS A 99 -9.60 8.42 -5.34
N ALA A 100 -9.94 9.26 -4.35
CA ALA A 100 -11.04 10.24 -4.48
C ALA A 100 -10.70 11.47 -5.35
N ASP A 101 -9.42 11.72 -5.64
CA ASP A 101 -8.90 12.96 -6.24
C ASP A 101 -8.87 12.96 -7.78
N PHE A 102 -9.54 12.02 -8.42
CA PHE A 102 -9.58 11.81 -9.88
C PHE A 102 -8.23 11.51 -10.55
N GLN A 103 -7.17 11.29 -9.78
CA GLN A 103 -5.90 10.83 -10.35
C GLN A 103 -5.96 9.38 -10.86
N ASP A 104 -6.97 8.65 -10.42
CA ASP A 104 -7.36 7.32 -10.89
C ASP A 104 -8.66 7.48 -11.69
N PRO A 105 -8.62 7.44 -13.04
CA PRO A 105 -9.78 7.80 -13.87
C PRO A 105 -10.90 6.74 -13.79
N PRO A 106 -12.14 7.10 -13.40
CA PRO A 106 -13.28 6.19 -13.39
C PRO A 106 -13.56 5.53 -14.76
N ALA A 107 -13.26 6.21 -15.85
CA ALA A 107 -13.42 5.71 -17.21
C ALA A 107 -12.70 4.36 -17.48
N LEU A 108 -11.73 3.98 -16.65
CA LEU A 108 -11.04 2.69 -16.77
C LEU A 108 -11.83 1.51 -16.16
N ILE A 109 -12.91 1.74 -15.43
CA ILE A 109 -13.74 0.70 -14.82
C ILE A 109 -14.18 -0.33 -15.84
N GLY A 110 -14.69 0.13 -17.00
CA GLY A 110 -15.13 -0.77 -18.07
C GLY A 110 -14.00 -1.62 -18.67
N GLU A 111 -12.79 -1.07 -18.77
CA GLU A 111 -11.63 -1.82 -19.25
C GLU A 111 -11.14 -2.82 -18.21
N PHE A 112 -11.14 -2.47 -16.94
CA PHE A 112 -10.83 -3.39 -15.84
C PHE A 112 -11.77 -4.59 -15.84
N LEU A 113 -13.08 -4.37 -15.89
CA LEU A 113 -14.09 -5.43 -15.94
C LEU A 113 -13.91 -6.34 -17.17
N ARG A 114 -13.62 -5.76 -18.33
CA ARG A 114 -13.38 -6.54 -19.54
C ARG A 114 -12.17 -7.47 -19.40
N LYS A 115 -11.05 -7.00 -18.84
CA LYS A 115 -9.86 -7.82 -18.57
C LYS A 115 -10.11 -8.90 -17.54
N TRP A 116 -10.85 -8.57 -16.46
CA TRP A 116 -11.24 -9.51 -15.42
C TRP A 116 -12.14 -10.63 -15.98
N ARG A 117 -13.20 -10.26 -16.72
CA ARG A 117 -14.07 -11.25 -17.41
C ARG A 117 -13.32 -12.10 -18.43
N GLY A 118 -12.22 -11.59 -18.98
CA GLY A 118 -11.28 -12.32 -19.83
C GLY A 118 -10.32 -13.25 -19.08
N GLY A 119 -10.47 -13.38 -17.75
CA GLY A 119 -9.75 -14.35 -16.91
C GLY A 119 -8.55 -13.78 -16.13
N ALA A 120 -8.27 -12.48 -16.18
CA ALA A 120 -7.31 -11.86 -15.27
C ALA A 120 -7.90 -11.78 -13.87
N GLN A 121 -7.18 -12.24 -12.85
CA GLN A 121 -7.62 -12.16 -11.45
C GLN A 121 -7.20 -10.82 -10.80
N VAL A 122 -6.16 -10.20 -11.32
CA VAL A 122 -5.67 -8.89 -10.93
C VAL A 122 -5.52 -8.03 -12.17
N VAL A 123 -6.09 -6.81 -12.17
CA VAL A 123 -5.89 -5.85 -13.25
C VAL A 123 -5.39 -4.55 -12.65
N LEU A 124 -4.15 -4.15 -12.93
CA LEU A 124 -3.55 -2.94 -12.38
C LEU A 124 -3.46 -1.82 -13.41
N GLY A 125 -3.82 -0.62 -12.98
CA GLY A 125 -3.51 0.60 -13.70
C GLY A 125 -2.02 0.90 -13.62
N GLN A 126 -1.37 1.02 -14.78
CA GLN A 126 0.06 1.35 -14.89
C GLN A 126 0.23 2.74 -15.49
N ARG A 127 0.85 3.65 -14.79
CA ARG A 127 1.16 5.00 -15.30
C ARG A 127 2.20 4.92 -16.41
N ARG A 128 1.90 5.49 -17.58
CA ARG A 128 2.79 5.48 -18.75
C ARG A 128 4.07 6.29 -18.54
N SER A 129 3.98 7.49 -17.99
CA SER A 129 5.15 8.29 -17.63
C SER A 129 4.81 9.36 -16.61
N GLU A 130 5.76 9.69 -15.74
CA GLU A 130 5.73 10.93 -14.96
C GLU A 130 6.78 11.87 -15.56
N LYS A 131 6.42 13.15 -15.73
CA LYS A 131 7.37 14.23 -16.02
C LYS A 131 8.30 14.39 -14.80
N ALA A 132 9.32 13.55 -14.70
CA ALA A 132 10.29 13.60 -13.62
C ALA A 132 11.61 14.21 -14.13
N SER A 133 12.29 14.98 -13.28
CA SER A 133 13.63 15.47 -13.60
C SER A 133 14.60 14.30 -13.86
N PRO A 134 15.66 14.49 -14.67
CA PRO A 134 16.64 13.43 -14.96
C PRO A 134 17.23 12.79 -13.69
N LEU A 135 17.49 13.61 -12.67
CA LEU A 135 18.00 13.16 -11.38
C LEU A 135 16.99 12.25 -10.65
N LEU A 136 15.73 12.65 -10.60
CA LEU A 136 14.69 11.85 -9.95
C LEU A 136 14.44 10.53 -10.69
N ARG A 137 14.58 10.54 -12.04
CA ARG A 137 14.50 9.34 -12.86
C ARG A 137 15.64 8.37 -12.56
N ALA A 138 16.90 8.88 -12.42
CA ALA A 138 18.06 8.09 -12.06
C ALA A 138 17.89 7.47 -10.66
N VAL A 139 17.47 8.26 -9.66
CA VAL A 139 17.22 7.78 -8.28
C VAL A 139 16.14 6.69 -8.27
N ARG A 140 15.06 6.88 -9.03
CA ARG A 140 14.01 5.85 -9.17
C ARG A 140 14.54 4.59 -9.84
N HIS A 141 15.33 4.71 -10.89
CA HIS A 141 15.92 3.55 -11.60
C HIS A 141 16.81 2.74 -10.66
N ILE A 142 17.67 3.42 -9.89
CA ILE A 142 18.51 2.76 -8.87
C ILE A 142 17.64 2.11 -7.79
N GLY A 143 16.62 2.81 -7.28
CA GLY A 143 15.69 2.28 -6.27
C GLY A 143 14.91 1.05 -6.75
N TYR A 144 14.36 1.09 -7.97
CA TYR A 144 13.68 -0.06 -8.57
C TYR A 144 14.65 -1.20 -8.87
N GLY A 145 15.87 -0.92 -9.34
CA GLY A 145 16.91 -1.92 -9.55
C GLY A 145 17.29 -2.62 -8.24
N PHE A 146 17.42 -1.86 -7.16
CA PHE A 146 17.67 -2.39 -5.82
C PHE A 146 16.51 -3.27 -5.33
N LEU A 147 15.27 -2.79 -5.43
CA LEU A 147 14.08 -3.57 -5.05
C LEU A 147 13.91 -4.82 -5.93
N ALA A 148 14.21 -4.74 -7.22
CA ALA A 148 14.17 -5.92 -8.11
C ALA A 148 15.25 -6.96 -7.76
N ARG A 149 16.40 -6.52 -7.21
CA ARG A 149 17.49 -7.41 -6.85
C ARG A 149 17.33 -8.06 -5.47
N PHE A 150 16.76 -7.31 -4.51
CA PHE A 150 16.70 -7.69 -3.09
C PHE A 150 15.28 -7.88 -2.57
N GLY A 151 14.24 -7.52 -3.33
CA GLY A 151 12.85 -7.76 -2.97
C GLY A 151 12.44 -9.22 -3.16
N ASP A 152 11.51 -9.70 -2.32
CA ASP A 152 10.97 -11.06 -2.39
C ASP A 152 10.03 -11.25 -3.59
N TYR A 153 9.55 -10.15 -4.20
CA TYR A 153 8.65 -10.16 -5.36
C TYR A 153 9.00 -9.03 -6.35
N PRO A 154 8.70 -9.21 -7.64
CA PRO A 154 8.99 -8.18 -8.64
C PRO A 154 8.13 -6.93 -8.41
N VAL A 155 8.78 -5.77 -8.43
CA VAL A 155 8.09 -4.48 -8.38
C VAL A 155 7.64 -4.11 -9.79
N ILE A 156 6.36 -3.78 -9.95
CA ILE A 156 5.81 -3.32 -11.22
C ILE A 156 5.95 -1.79 -11.30
N PRO A 157 6.88 -1.26 -12.11
CA PRO A 157 7.06 0.17 -12.25
C PRO A 157 5.79 0.87 -12.73
N GLY A 158 5.43 1.97 -12.10
CA GLY A 158 4.23 2.74 -12.46
C GLY A 158 2.91 2.18 -11.96
N ALA A 159 2.86 0.93 -11.44
CA ALA A 159 1.65 0.42 -10.80
C ALA A 159 1.41 1.11 -9.44
N THR A 160 0.16 1.49 -9.23
CA THR A 160 -0.24 2.20 -8.01
C THR A 160 -1.20 1.44 -7.14
N GLY A 161 -1.95 1.53 -6.41
CA GLY A 161 -3.01 0.72 -5.80
C GLY A 161 -4.31 0.75 -6.61
N PHE A 162 -4.34 1.53 -7.70
CA PHE A 162 -5.48 1.58 -8.61
C PHE A 162 -5.54 0.32 -9.45
N GLY A 163 -6.61 -0.44 -9.31
CA GLY A 163 -6.80 -1.70 -10.01
C GLY A 163 -8.02 -2.45 -9.57
N LEU A 164 -8.32 -3.52 -10.31
CA LEU A 164 -9.38 -4.47 -10.02
C LEU A 164 -8.77 -5.77 -9.48
N PHE A 165 -9.41 -6.30 -8.44
CA PHE A 165 -9.02 -7.54 -7.76
C PHE A 165 -10.21 -8.49 -7.74
N ASP A 166 -10.04 -9.72 -8.18
CA ASP A 166 -11.03 -10.79 -8.03
C ASP A 166 -11.33 -11.02 -6.55
N ARG A 167 -12.52 -11.48 -6.24
CA ARG A 167 -12.93 -11.83 -4.87
C ARG A 167 -11.95 -12.79 -4.21
N GLU A 168 -11.51 -13.83 -4.94
CA GLU A 168 -10.55 -14.82 -4.47
C GLU A 168 -9.23 -14.17 -4.03
N VAL A 169 -8.76 -13.16 -4.79
CA VAL A 169 -7.55 -12.39 -4.44
C VAL A 169 -7.75 -11.65 -3.12
N VAL A 170 -8.86 -10.91 -3.00
CA VAL A 170 -9.13 -10.12 -1.81
C VAL A 170 -9.28 -10.98 -0.57
N ASP A 171 -9.99 -12.12 -0.67
CA ASP A 171 -10.18 -13.05 0.44
C ASP A 171 -8.87 -13.73 0.85
N THR A 172 -8.05 -14.11 -0.12
CA THR A 172 -6.71 -14.68 0.13
C THR A 172 -5.82 -13.68 0.88
N LEU A 173 -5.76 -12.43 0.40
CA LEU A 173 -4.93 -11.40 1.03
C LEU A 173 -5.45 -10.99 2.41
N ALA A 174 -6.76 -11.00 2.62
CA ALA A 174 -7.36 -10.75 3.93
C ALA A 174 -6.97 -11.84 4.95
N ALA A 175 -6.88 -13.10 4.51
CA ALA A 175 -6.48 -14.23 5.35
C ALA A 175 -5.00 -14.16 5.80
N TRP A 176 -4.14 -13.41 5.13
CA TRP A 176 -2.75 -13.21 5.57
C TRP A 176 -2.63 -12.43 6.89
N ASN A 177 -3.69 -11.70 7.27
CA ASN A 177 -3.77 -10.94 8.51
C ASN A 177 -2.55 -10.04 8.75
N GLU A 178 -2.09 -9.36 7.70
CA GLU A 178 -0.90 -8.51 7.75
C GLU A 178 -1.20 -7.20 8.51
N PRO A 179 -0.53 -6.88 9.61
CA PRO A 179 -0.83 -5.70 10.43
C PRO A 179 -0.43 -4.37 9.76
N GLU A 180 0.57 -4.41 8.86
CA GLU A 180 1.01 -3.26 8.07
C GLU A 180 0.95 -3.62 6.58
N PRO A 181 -0.27 -3.71 6.00
CA PRO A 181 -0.46 -4.28 4.68
C PRO A 181 0.09 -3.38 3.59
N PHE A 182 1.20 -3.78 2.98
CA PHE A 182 1.65 -3.19 1.73
C PHE A 182 0.93 -3.86 0.55
N PHE A 183 -0.36 -3.51 0.39
CA PHE A 183 -1.30 -4.22 -0.48
C PHE A 183 -0.77 -4.43 -1.91
N ARG A 184 -0.10 -3.44 -2.50
CA ARG A 184 0.51 -3.54 -3.84
C ARG A 184 1.56 -4.64 -3.93
N GLY A 185 2.34 -4.83 -2.88
CA GLY A 185 3.34 -5.89 -2.79
C GLY A 185 2.68 -7.24 -2.61
N MET A 186 1.73 -7.33 -1.67
CA MET A 186 0.98 -8.55 -1.39
C MET A 186 0.28 -9.11 -2.64
N VAL A 187 -0.31 -8.22 -3.46
CA VAL A 187 -0.94 -8.59 -4.73
C VAL A 187 0.05 -9.24 -5.70
N VAL A 188 1.28 -8.71 -5.79
CA VAL A 188 2.30 -9.29 -6.69
C VAL A 188 2.88 -10.57 -6.10
N GLU A 189 3.11 -10.61 -4.78
CA GLU A 189 3.60 -11.80 -4.05
C GLU A 189 2.63 -12.97 -4.15
N SER A 190 1.33 -12.71 -4.22
CA SER A 190 0.29 -13.75 -4.29
C SER A 190 0.34 -14.60 -5.57
N GLY A 191 0.97 -14.11 -6.64
CA GLY A 191 1.16 -14.84 -7.88
C GLY A 191 -0.11 -15.06 -8.72
N PHE A 192 -1.22 -14.39 -8.44
CA PHE A 192 -2.43 -14.44 -9.25
C PHE A 192 -2.21 -13.89 -10.66
N ARG A 193 -3.04 -14.32 -11.63
CA ARG A 193 -2.96 -13.89 -13.03
C ARG A 193 -3.19 -12.39 -13.15
N LEU A 194 -2.12 -11.66 -13.51
CA LEU A 194 -2.06 -10.21 -13.54
C LEU A 194 -2.11 -9.68 -14.96
N ALA A 195 -2.94 -8.65 -15.18
CA ALA A 195 -2.95 -7.84 -16.39
C ALA A 195 -2.65 -6.37 -16.07
N LEU A 196 -2.04 -5.65 -16.99
CA LEU A 196 -1.73 -4.24 -16.86
C LEU A 196 -2.54 -3.41 -17.85
N ILE A 197 -3.02 -2.26 -17.42
CA ILE A 197 -3.67 -1.25 -18.26
C ILE A 197 -2.86 0.05 -18.14
N PRO A 198 -2.11 0.41 -19.18
CA PRO A 198 -1.35 1.64 -19.17
C PRO A 198 -2.27 2.85 -19.32
N PHE A 199 -2.14 3.83 -18.42
CA PHE A 199 -2.90 5.07 -18.46
C PHE A 199 -2.05 6.31 -18.16
N ASP A 200 -2.51 7.45 -18.64
CA ASP A 200 -1.92 8.75 -18.31
C ASP A 200 -2.62 9.31 -17.08
N ARG A 201 -1.83 9.58 -16.03
CA ARG A 201 -2.39 10.08 -14.78
C ARG A 201 -2.85 11.53 -14.92
N PRO A 202 -4.14 11.83 -14.72
CA PRO A 202 -4.62 13.21 -14.71
C PRO A 202 -3.98 14.01 -13.56
N GLU A 203 -3.99 15.33 -13.69
CA GLU A 203 -3.72 16.20 -12.55
C GLU A 203 -4.85 16.07 -11.53
N ARG A 204 -4.52 16.31 -10.27
CA ARG A 204 -5.50 16.26 -9.19
C ARG A 204 -6.60 17.31 -9.44
N ALA A 205 -7.88 16.91 -9.32
CA ALA A 205 -9.01 17.79 -9.58
C ALA A 205 -9.10 18.93 -8.55
N ALA A 206 -8.84 18.65 -7.26
CA ALA A 206 -8.82 19.62 -6.18
C ALA A 206 -7.98 19.11 -4.98
N GLY A 207 -7.55 20.05 -4.12
CA GLY A 207 -6.82 19.77 -2.88
C GLY A 207 -5.29 19.77 -3.04
N GLU A 208 -4.58 19.87 -1.91
CA GLU A 208 -3.11 19.85 -1.87
C GLU A 208 -2.57 18.46 -1.55
N SER A 209 -1.38 18.13 -2.09
CA SER A 209 -0.68 16.90 -1.74
C SER A 209 -0.18 16.97 -0.29
N LYS A 210 -0.73 16.11 0.57
CA LYS A 210 -0.29 15.99 1.98
C LYS A 210 0.90 15.05 2.16
N ASN A 211 1.46 14.52 1.06
CA ASN A 211 2.62 13.63 1.09
C ASN A 211 3.92 14.45 1.15
N GLY A 212 4.31 14.89 2.33
CA GLY A 212 5.63 15.45 2.58
C GLY A 212 6.75 14.42 2.41
N ILE A 213 8.01 14.89 2.34
CA ILE A 213 9.20 14.03 2.20
C ILE A 213 9.25 12.96 3.29
N ALA A 214 8.85 13.30 4.54
CA ALA A 214 8.79 12.35 5.65
C ALA A 214 7.76 11.21 5.42
N ALA A 215 6.60 11.53 4.85
CA ALA A 215 5.59 10.53 4.51
C ALA A 215 6.07 9.60 3.37
N LEU A 216 6.75 10.16 2.36
CA LEU A 216 7.37 9.37 1.28
C LEU A 216 8.48 8.48 1.81
N ALA A 217 9.33 8.97 2.71
CA ALA A 217 10.39 8.19 3.34
C ALA A 217 9.81 7.05 4.20
N SER A 218 8.79 7.34 5.01
CA SER A 218 8.07 6.32 5.80
C SER A 218 7.43 5.26 4.92
N PHE A 219 6.80 5.68 3.81
CA PHE A 219 6.20 4.75 2.85
C PHE A 219 7.24 3.86 2.17
N ALA A 220 8.38 4.44 1.75
CA ALA A 220 9.49 3.69 1.18
C ALA A 220 10.09 2.71 2.19
N LEU A 221 10.25 3.13 3.44
CA LEU A 221 10.78 2.29 4.53
C LEU A 221 9.83 1.14 4.86
N SER A 222 8.52 1.38 4.94
CA SER A 222 7.53 0.33 5.15
C SER A 222 7.47 -0.65 3.97
N GLY A 223 7.54 -0.15 2.74
CA GLY A 223 7.65 -0.99 1.55
C GLY A 223 8.92 -1.84 1.56
N LEU A 224 10.05 -1.27 1.96
CA LEU A 224 11.33 -1.96 2.07
C LEU A 224 11.29 -3.02 3.19
N ALA A 225 10.77 -2.68 4.35
CA ALA A 225 10.66 -3.60 5.49
C ALA A 225 9.71 -4.77 5.23
N GLY A 226 8.60 -4.52 4.48
CA GLY A 226 7.63 -5.56 4.12
C GLY A 226 8.10 -6.49 3.00
N SER A 227 8.94 -6.00 2.08
CA SER A 227 9.32 -6.72 0.86
C SER A 227 10.74 -7.28 0.85
N ALA A 228 11.53 -7.08 1.89
CA ALA A 228 12.97 -7.32 1.83
C ALA A 228 13.47 -8.31 2.88
N LYS A 229 12.84 -9.48 2.97
CA LYS A 229 13.37 -10.61 3.78
C LYS A 229 14.79 -10.99 3.34
N SER A 230 15.08 -10.84 2.05
CA SER A 230 16.42 -11.05 1.49
C SER A 230 17.46 -10.03 1.96
N LEU A 231 17.05 -8.81 2.35
CA LEU A 231 17.93 -7.82 2.98
C LEU A 231 18.49 -8.28 4.33
N LEU A 232 17.80 -9.18 5.02
CA LEU A 232 18.33 -9.83 6.23
C LEU A 232 19.57 -10.68 5.94
N ARG A 233 19.81 -11.07 4.69
CA ARG A 233 21.01 -11.79 4.24
C ARG A 233 22.14 -10.86 3.79
N LEU A 234 21.83 -9.58 3.54
CA LEU A 234 22.85 -8.59 3.17
C LEU A 234 24.04 -8.52 4.17
N PRO A 235 23.81 -8.66 5.51
CA PRO A 235 24.88 -8.74 6.50
C PRO A 235 25.87 -9.85 6.24
N LEU A 236 25.38 -11.01 5.89
CA LEU A 236 26.21 -12.19 5.65
C LEU A 236 27.16 -11.95 4.48
N PHE A 237 26.66 -11.35 3.40
CA PHE A 237 27.51 -11.00 2.25
C PHE A 237 28.44 -9.83 2.57
N LEU A 238 27.94 -8.83 3.29
CA LEU A 238 28.74 -7.67 3.64
C LEU A 238 29.83 -8.01 4.67
N SER A 239 29.54 -8.88 5.65
CA SER A 239 30.53 -9.39 6.60
C SER A 239 31.62 -10.19 5.92
N LEU A 240 31.27 -10.96 4.89
CA LEU A 240 32.26 -11.68 4.07
C LEU A 240 33.18 -10.70 3.32
N TYR A 241 32.60 -9.66 2.68
CA TYR A 241 33.38 -8.63 1.98
C TYR A 241 34.31 -7.85 2.93
N VAL A 242 33.80 -7.51 4.11
CA VAL A 242 34.57 -6.79 5.12
C VAL A 242 35.66 -7.71 5.71
N GLY A 243 35.35 -8.99 5.90
CA GLY A 243 36.35 -9.98 6.33
C GLY A 243 37.48 -10.16 5.31
N LEU A 244 37.16 -10.23 4.03
CA LEU A 244 38.12 -10.29 2.94
C LEU A 244 38.97 -8.99 2.85
N LEU A 245 38.32 -7.83 3.04
CA LEU A 245 39.03 -6.55 3.07
C LEU A 245 39.94 -6.43 4.28
N ALA A 246 39.51 -6.86 5.46
CA ALA A 246 40.33 -6.93 6.66
C ALA A 246 41.54 -7.86 6.47
N LEU A 247 41.32 -9.03 5.87
CA LEU A 247 42.38 -9.98 5.54
C LEU A 247 43.38 -9.38 4.54
N ALA A 248 42.89 -8.71 3.49
CA ALA A 248 43.74 -8.03 2.51
C ALA A 248 44.60 -6.92 3.15
N LEU A 249 44.02 -6.15 4.06
CA LEU A 249 44.74 -5.11 4.83
C LEU A 249 45.74 -5.73 5.78
N LEU A 250 45.45 -6.86 6.40
CA LEU A 250 46.36 -7.61 7.26
C LEU A 250 47.59 -8.14 6.47
N ILE A 251 47.36 -8.59 5.23
CA ILE A 251 48.41 -9.05 4.32
C ILE A 251 49.22 -7.85 3.80
N ALA A 252 48.59 -6.70 3.59
CA ALA A 252 49.26 -5.48 3.12
C ALA A 252 50.03 -4.72 4.25
N ALA A 253 49.68 -4.95 5.51
CA ALA A 253 50.29 -4.27 6.66
C ALA A 253 51.83 -4.40 6.77
N PRO A 254 52.47 -5.56 6.52
CA PRO A 254 53.93 -5.68 6.49
C PRO A 254 54.59 -4.85 5.41
N VAL A 255 53.95 -4.67 4.26
CA VAL A 255 54.45 -3.85 3.15
C VAL A 255 54.41 -2.36 3.50
N ALA A 256 53.42 -1.97 4.26
CA ALA A 256 53.21 -0.59 4.66
C ALA A 256 54.09 -0.12 5.82
N LEU A 257 54.60 -1.02 6.62
CA LEU A 257 55.63 -0.71 7.63
C LEU A 257 56.93 -0.16 7.02
N ILE A 258 57.13 -0.32 5.71
CA ILE A 258 58.29 0.16 4.97
C ILE A 258 58.15 1.64 4.55
N VAL A 259 56.90 2.19 4.62
CA VAL A 259 56.57 3.56 4.19
C VAL A 259 55.95 4.30 5.38
N ASP A 260 56.77 4.93 6.20
CA ASP A 260 56.35 5.71 7.39
C ASP A 260 55.33 6.80 7.04
N GLY A 261 54.02 6.59 7.30
CA GLY A 261 53.03 7.62 7.07
C GLY A 261 51.74 7.44 7.89
N PRO A 262 51.09 8.55 8.33
CA PRO A 262 49.84 8.54 9.13
C PRO A 262 48.61 8.05 8.36
N VAL A 263 48.69 7.71 7.09
CA VAL A 263 47.60 7.21 6.22
C VAL A 263 46.93 5.97 6.82
N TRP A 264 47.65 5.18 7.59
CA TRP A 264 47.13 3.96 8.25
C TRP A 264 46.12 4.23 9.35
N VAL A 265 46.33 5.32 10.10
CA VAL A 265 45.37 5.71 11.16
C VAL A 265 44.06 6.14 10.54
N LEU A 266 44.13 6.86 9.43
CA LEU A 266 42.91 7.30 8.73
C LEU A 266 42.16 6.15 8.09
N LEU A 267 42.84 5.20 7.49
CA LEU A 267 42.22 4.01 6.90
C LEU A 267 41.59 3.10 7.97
N ALA A 268 42.30 2.91 9.10
CA ALA A 268 41.77 2.15 10.22
C ALA A 268 40.51 2.83 10.82
N LEU A 269 40.53 4.15 10.99
CA LEU A 269 39.38 4.90 11.45
C LEU A 269 38.20 4.83 10.46
N ALA A 270 38.46 4.97 9.17
CA ALA A 270 37.41 4.87 8.14
C ALA A 270 36.78 3.47 8.12
N LEU A 271 37.58 2.44 8.26
CA LEU A 271 37.09 1.06 8.37
C LEU A 271 36.27 0.86 9.65
N CYS A 272 36.72 1.35 10.81
CA CYS A 272 36.02 1.26 12.06
C CYS A 272 34.65 2.00 11.99
N PHE A 273 34.64 3.21 11.45
CA PHE A 273 33.39 3.96 11.29
C PHE A 273 32.44 3.33 10.27
N GLY A 274 32.95 2.76 9.18
CA GLY A 274 32.15 2.02 8.21
C GLY A 274 31.51 0.78 8.81
N LEU A 275 32.23 0.02 9.60
CA LEU A 275 31.74 -1.14 10.33
C LEU A 275 30.69 -0.74 11.37
N PHE A 276 30.93 0.34 12.10
CA PHE A 276 29.98 0.85 13.08
C PHE A 276 28.68 1.34 12.43
N ALA A 277 28.77 2.07 11.32
CA ALA A 277 27.59 2.50 10.56
C ALA A 277 26.77 1.30 10.04
N MET A 278 27.46 0.27 9.56
CA MET A 278 26.84 -0.97 9.13
C MET A 278 26.15 -1.70 10.29
N LEU A 279 26.78 -1.77 11.44
CA LEU A 279 26.20 -2.38 12.66
C LEU A 279 24.93 -1.65 13.09
N LEU A 280 24.94 -0.31 13.07
CA LEU A 280 23.78 0.52 13.37
C LEU A 280 22.62 0.32 12.36
N LEU A 281 22.92 0.19 11.08
CA LEU A 281 21.94 -0.12 10.04
C LEU A 281 21.26 -1.47 10.34
N PHE A 282 22.04 -2.47 10.74
CA PHE A 282 21.48 -3.78 11.11
C PHE A 282 20.63 -3.76 12.36
N LEU A 283 21.08 -3.07 13.39
CA LEU A 283 20.26 -2.88 14.59
C LEU A 283 18.93 -2.24 14.24
N GLY A 284 18.93 -1.25 13.34
CA GLY A 284 17.71 -0.60 12.87
C GLY A 284 16.77 -1.55 12.13
N LEU A 285 17.30 -2.37 11.20
CA LEU A 285 16.51 -3.36 10.48
C LEU A 285 15.95 -4.47 11.39
N ILE A 286 16.75 -4.97 12.32
CA ILE A 286 16.30 -5.95 13.32
C ILE A 286 15.21 -5.33 14.21
N GLY A 287 15.40 -4.09 14.64
CA GLY A 287 14.41 -3.35 15.42
C GLY A 287 13.06 -3.25 14.69
N GLU A 288 13.07 -2.96 13.39
CA GLU A 288 11.85 -2.91 12.58
C GLU A 288 11.19 -4.29 12.42
N GLN A 289 11.96 -5.35 12.25
CA GLN A 289 11.43 -6.73 12.22
C GLN A 289 10.80 -7.13 13.56
N VAL A 290 11.43 -6.78 14.67
CA VAL A 290 10.89 -7.01 16.02
C VAL A 290 9.60 -6.21 16.22
N ARG A 291 9.53 -4.97 15.74
CA ARG A 291 8.32 -4.16 15.75
C ARG A 291 7.18 -4.85 15.00
N MET A 292 7.42 -5.35 13.79
CA MET A 292 6.41 -6.07 13.00
C MET A 292 5.96 -7.36 13.68
N LEU A 293 6.87 -8.13 14.28
CA LEU A 293 6.52 -9.30 15.06
C LEU A 293 5.65 -8.95 16.28
N ALA A 294 6.00 -7.87 16.99
CA ALA A 294 5.21 -7.38 18.11
C ALA A 294 3.80 -6.93 17.71
N GLU A 295 3.66 -6.26 16.55
CA GLU A 295 2.35 -5.87 16.00
C GLU A 295 1.50 -7.10 15.62
N ARG A 296 2.08 -8.11 14.98
CA ARG A 296 1.41 -9.39 14.68
C ARG A 296 0.95 -10.10 15.97
N SER A 297 1.78 -10.11 16.99
CA SER A 297 1.46 -10.72 18.29
C SER A 297 0.30 -10.01 19.01
N ARG A 298 0.14 -8.70 18.84
CA ARG A 298 -0.93 -7.91 19.48
C ARG A 298 -2.31 -8.15 18.89
N ASN A 299 -2.41 -8.73 17.70
CA ASN A 299 -3.66 -8.98 16.96
C ASN A 299 -4.59 -7.75 16.89
N VAL A 300 -4.00 -6.55 16.69
CA VAL A 300 -4.72 -5.27 16.63
C VAL A 300 -5.44 -5.17 15.29
N PRO A 301 -6.73 -4.79 15.25
CA PRO A 301 -7.44 -4.61 13.99
C PRO A 301 -6.80 -3.50 13.13
N LEU A 302 -6.90 -3.62 11.81
CA LEU A 302 -6.37 -2.63 10.85
C LEU A 302 -6.89 -1.22 11.15
N VAL A 303 -8.18 -1.11 11.46
CA VAL A 303 -8.84 0.14 11.86
C VAL A 303 -9.83 -0.12 12.98
N ILE A 304 -10.21 0.93 13.70
CA ILE A 304 -11.36 0.94 14.61
C ILE A 304 -12.41 1.86 13.99
N GLU A 305 -13.55 1.28 13.65
CA GLU A 305 -14.67 2.04 13.09
C GLU A 305 -15.38 2.82 14.18
N GLN A 306 -15.75 4.05 13.88
CA GLN A 306 -16.63 4.87 14.69
C GLN A 306 -18.09 4.63 14.28
N GLU A 307 -18.34 4.47 12.98
CA GLU A 307 -19.68 4.32 12.42
C GLU A 307 -19.61 3.55 11.10
N ARG A 308 -20.68 2.77 10.82
CA ARG A 308 -20.84 2.03 9.57
C ARG A 308 -22.27 2.25 9.07
N ILE A 309 -22.45 2.65 7.81
CA ILE A 309 -23.74 3.06 7.23
C ILE A 309 -24.01 2.23 5.98
N ASN A 310 -25.26 1.79 5.80
CA ASN A 310 -25.77 1.01 4.66
C ASN A 310 -25.15 -0.40 4.49
N PHE A 311 -24.47 -0.92 5.50
CA PHE A 311 -24.01 -2.32 5.47
C PHE A 311 -25.09 -3.27 6.01
N PRO A 312 -25.18 -4.52 5.51
CA PRO A 312 -26.06 -5.54 6.07
C PRO A 312 -25.79 -5.79 7.55
N VAL A 313 -26.84 -6.02 8.33
CA VAL A 313 -26.77 -6.17 9.80
C VAL A 313 -25.88 -7.33 10.23
N ASP A 314 -25.82 -8.41 9.43
CA ASP A 314 -25.03 -9.61 9.74
C ASP A 314 -23.50 -9.40 9.64
N ARG A 315 -23.06 -8.31 9.03
CA ARG A 315 -21.64 -7.89 8.93
C ARG A 315 -21.33 -6.65 9.78
N ALA A 316 -22.05 -6.44 10.85
CA ALA A 316 -21.64 -5.46 11.84
C ALA A 316 -20.20 -5.76 12.27
N GLY A 317 -19.30 -4.82 12.05
CA GLY A 317 -17.88 -4.94 12.40
C GLY A 317 -17.69 -5.31 13.86
N PRO A 318 -16.52 -5.81 14.28
CA PRO A 318 -16.28 -6.29 15.64
C PRO A 318 -16.62 -5.25 16.73
N ALA A 319 -16.53 -3.96 16.42
CA ALA A 319 -16.94 -2.88 17.35
C ALA A 319 -18.45 -2.79 17.56
N ALA A 320 -19.27 -3.03 16.54
CA ALA A 320 -20.74 -3.01 16.69
C ALA A 320 -21.27 -4.19 17.51
N ARG A 321 -20.61 -5.35 17.44
CA ARG A 321 -20.93 -6.51 18.30
C ARG A 321 -20.70 -6.22 19.79
N THR A 322 -19.78 -5.34 20.14
CA THR A 322 -19.47 -4.97 21.53
C THR A 322 -20.46 -3.95 22.08
N LEU A 323 -21.02 -3.07 21.25
CA LEU A 323 -22.00 -2.06 21.66
C LEU A 323 -23.42 -2.64 21.84
N ILE A 324 -23.78 -3.70 21.09
CA ILE A 324 -25.08 -4.39 21.21
C ILE A 324 -25.13 -5.30 22.47
N ARG A 325 -24.01 -5.60 23.09
CA ARG A 325 -23.93 -6.46 24.30
C ARG A 325 -23.81 -5.70 25.63
N ARG A 326 -24.01 -4.40 25.68
CA ARG A 326 -24.14 -3.70 26.96
C ARG A 326 -25.62 -3.44 27.23
N PRO A 327 -26.20 -4.12 28.26
CA PRO A 327 -27.55 -3.83 28.75
C PRO A 327 -27.63 -2.43 29.34
#